data_ee8f1085a8ac11a0469675a6a81eacfd
#
_entry.id   ee8f1085a8ac11a0469675a6a81eacfd
#
_cell.length_a   1.000
_cell.length_b   1.000
_cell.length_c   1.000
_cell.angle_alpha   90.00
_cell.angle_beta   90.00
_cell.angle_gamma   90.00
#
_symmetry.space_group_name_H-M   'P 1'
#
loop_
_entity.id
_entity.type
_entity.pdbx_description
1 polymer ?
#
loop_
_entity_poly.entity_id
_entity_poly.type
_entity_poly.pdbx_seq_one_letter_code
_entity_poly.pdbx_strand_id
1 'polypeptide(L)'
;MEDISDRELLLGVKEVPIDKLISGRKYCFFAHVAKEQPYNQKLMRALLDKGIIHMDYEYLTGEHGKRLIAFGYWAGMVGAHNAVWTYAQRTGAFQLPRLNTLHDYAAAKEVYAKLDLPPLRVV
;
A
#
# COMPACT_ATOMS: atom_id res chain seq x y z
N MET A 1 14.75 12.69 -13.38
CA MET A 1 14.74 11.54 -12.44
C MET A 1 16.09 11.51 -11.79
N GLU A 2 16.16 11.49 -10.46
CA GLU A 2 17.44 11.47 -9.74
C GLU A 2 18.15 10.14 -10.02
N ASP A 3 19.49 10.19 -10.21
CA ASP A 3 20.32 8.99 -10.36
C ASP A 3 20.50 8.33 -8.99
N ILE A 4 20.05 7.10 -8.86
CA ILE A 4 20.11 6.29 -7.63
C ILE A 4 21.11 5.13 -7.77
N SER A 5 21.90 5.10 -8.84
CA SER A 5 22.80 3.97 -9.14
C SER A 5 23.94 3.81 -8.13
N ASP A 6 24.30 4.87 -7.41
CA ASP A 6 25.31 4.91 -6.36
C ASP A 6 24.79 4.49 -4.98
N ARG A 7 23.47 4.37 -4.81
CA ARG A 7 22.86 4.04 -3.53
C ARG A 7 23.01 2.56 -3.20
N GLU A 8 23.45 2.25 -1.99
CA GLU A 8 23.61 0.87 -1.53
C GLU A 8 22.28 0.21 -1.15
N LEU A 9 21.39 0.97 -0.53
CA LEU A 9 20.07 0.53 -0.05
C LEU A 9 18.97 1.35 -0.69
N LEU A 10 17.99 0.66 -1.29
CA LEU A 10 16.85 1.26 -1.95
C LEU A 10 15.56 0.84 -1.25
N LEU A 11 14.75 1.83 -0.87
CA LEU A 11 13.48 1.62 -0.15
C LEU A 11 12.32 1.89 -1.10
N GLY A 12 11.40 0.95 -1.17
CA GLY A 12 10.15 1.09 -1.91
C GLY A 12 8.96 0.61 -1.07
N VAL A 13 7.75 0.87 -1.52
CA VAL A 13 6.54 0.30 -0.90
C VAL A 13 6.12 -0.96 -1.65
N LYS A 14 6.06 -0.89 -2.97
CA LYS A 14 5.65 -1.95 -3.88
C LYS A 14 6.82 -2.46 -4.71
N GLU A 15 6.55 -3.52 -5.45
CA GLU A 15 7.50 -4.16 -6.35
C GLU A 15 8.15 -3.14 -7.30
N VAL A 16 9.46 -3.23 -7.42
CA VAL A 16 10.20 -2.46 -8.43
C VAL A 16 10.08 -3.17 -9.78
N PRO A 17 9.82 -2.45 -10.88
CA PRO A 17 9.84 -3.05 -12.21
C PRO A 17 11.15 -3.78 -12.48
N ILE A 18 11.09 -4.98 -13.03
CA ILE A 18 12.24 -5.89 -13.19
C ILE A 18 13.37 -5.26 -14.01
N ASP A 19 13.01 -4.47 -15.04
CA ASP A 19 13.96 -3.72 -15.90
C ASP A 19 14.68 -2.60 -15.15
N LYS A 20 14.13 -2.12 -14.04
CA LYS A 20 14.70 -1.06 -13.20
C LYS A 20 15.47 -1.57 -11.99
N LEU A 21 15.49 -2.88 -11.76
CA LEU A 21 16.27 -3.48 -10.69
C LEU A 21 17.78 -3.38 -10.99
N ILE A 22 18.52 -2.77 -10.08
CA ILE A 22 19.98 -2.61 -10.15
C ILE A 22 20.67 -3.81 -9.50
N SER A 23 21.53 -4.50 -10.24
CA SER A 23 22.21 -5.71 -9.77
C SER A 23 23.11 -5.44 -8.55
N GLY A 24 23.17 -6.39 -7.63
CA GLY A 24 24.03 -6.37 -6.44
C GLY A 24 23.60 -5.36 -5.37
N ARG A 25 22.44 -4.71 -5.50
CA ARG A 25 21.96 -3.74 -4.51
C ARG A 25 21.06 -4.39 -3.45
N LYS A 26 20.84 -3.66 -2.35
CA LYS A 26 19.93 -4.03 -1.28
C LYS A 26 18.59 -3.31 -1.49
N TYR A 27 17.51 -4.04 -1.36
CA TYR A 27 16.15 -3.50 -1.51
C TYR A 27 15.27 -3.87 -0.34
N CYS A 28 14.40 -2.94 0.06
CA CYS A 28 13.30 -3.18 0.99
C CYS A 28 11.99 -2.79 0.32
N PHE A 29 11.09 -3.75 0.12
CA PHE A 29 9.72 -3.52 -0.37
C PHE A 29 8.84 -4.76 -0.13
N PHE A 30 7.52 -4.62 -0.34
CA PHE A 30 6.60 -5.76 -0.36
C PHE A 30 6.70 -6.46 -1.72
N ALA A 31 7.37 -7.61 -1.79
CA ALA A 31 7.52 -8.37 -3.02
C ALA A 31 6.36 -9.31 -3.32
N HIS A 32 5.56 -9.67 -2.30
CA HIS A 32 4.48 -10.65 -2.40
C HIS A 32 4.91 -12.01 -3.00
N VAL A 33 6.20 -12.35 -2.85
CA VAL A 33 6.76 -13.62 -3.35
C VAL A 33 6.65 -14.75 -2.34
N ALA A 34 6.48 -14.43 -1.06
CA ALA A 34 6.40 -15.38 0.04
C ALA A 34 5.29 -16.44 -0.09
N LYS A 35 4.20 -16.06 -0.76
CA LYS A 35 3.05 -16.95 -0.98
C LYS A 35 3.15 -17.75 -2.27
N GLU A 36 4.33 -17.77 -2.89
CA GLU A 36 4.63 -18.52 -4.12
C GLU A 36 3.61 -18.29 -5.26
N GLN A 37 3.07 -17.07 -5.33
CA GLN A 37 2.07 -16.73 -6.35
C GLN A 37 2.71 -16.71 -7.74
N PRO A 38 2.12 -17.39 -8.74
CA PRO A 38 2.75 -17.56 -10.06
C PRO A 38 3.12 -16.26 -10.77
N TYR A 39 2.33 -15.19 -10.57
CA TYR A 39 2.58 -13.90 -11.21
C TYR A 39 3.86 -13.21 -10.71
N ASN A 40 4.33 -13.52 -9.48
CA ASN A 40 5.55 -12.96 -8.90
C ASN A 40 6.80 -13.84 -9.10
N GLN A 41 6.67 -14.99 -9.74
CA GLN A 41 7.81 -15.88 -10.03
C GLN A 41 8.91 -15.16 -10.84
N LYS A 42 8.53 -14.33 -11.81
CA LYS A 42 9.48 -13.58 -12.63
C LYS A 42 10.28 -12.57 -11.79
N LEU A 43 9.64 -11.91 -10.84
CA LEU A 43 10.30 -11.00 -9.92
C LEU A 43 11.31 -11.76 -9.05
N MET A 44 10.92 -12.89 -8.45
CA MET A 44 11.82 -13.70 -7.63
C MET A 44 13.05 -14.16 -8.41
N ARG A 45 12.87 -14.67 -9.62
CA ARG A 45 14.00 -15.03 -10.49
C ARG A 45 14.92 -13.86 -10.78
N ALA A 46 14.36 -12.69 -11.11
CA ALA A 46 15.16 -11.50 -11.39
C ALA A 46 15.96 -11.02 -10.17
N LEU A 47 15.41 -11.13 -8.96
CA LEU A 47 16.14 -10.83 -7.71
C LEU A 47 17.34 -11.75 -7.54
N LEU A 48 17.17 -13.05 -7.78
CA LEU A 48 18.24 -14.05 -7.70
C LEU A 48 19.30 -13.83 -8.79
N ASP A 49 18.88 -13.70 -10.05
CA ASP A 49 19.78 -13.55 -11.21
C ASP A 49 20.63 -12.27 -11.12
N LYS A 50 20.07 -11.22 -10.53
CA LYS A 50 20.77 -9.94 -10.32
C LYS A 50 21.58 -9.89 -9.02
N GLY A 51 21.61 -10.96 -8.21
CA GLY A 51 22.31 -11.00 -6.93
C GLY A 51 21.82 -9.93 -5.95
N ILE A 52 20.54 -9.65 -5.93
CA ILE A 52 19.93 -8.63 -5.06
C ILE A 52 19.72 -9.20 -3.66
N ILE A 53 20.10 -8.42 -2.64
CA ILE A 53 19.69 -8.70 -1.25
C ILE A 53 18.35 -8.03 -1.02
N HIS A 54 17.31 -8.84 -0.91
CA HIS A 54 15.95 -8.36 -0.71
C HIS A 54 15.48 -8.59 0.73
N MET A 55 15.06 -7.51 1.38
CA MET A 55 14.41 -7.52 2.69
C MET A 55 12.91 -7.26 2.49
N ASP A 56 12.12 -8.33 2.45
CA ASP A 56 10.68 -8.21 2.28
C ASP A 56 10.02 -7.72 3.57
N TYR A 57 9.26 -6.64 3.48
CA TYR A 57 8.52 -6.09 4.61
C TYR A 57 7.50 -7.07 5.21
N GLU A 58 7.07 -8.09 4.45
CA GLU A 58 6.18 -9.12 4.98
C GLU A 58 6.81 -9.98 6.08
N TYR A 59 8.15 -10.09 6.09
CA TYR A 59 8.91 -10.86 7.08
C TYR A 59 9.51 -10.03 8.21
N LEU A 60 9.39 -8.72 8.17
CA LEU A 60 9.80 -7.88 9.29
C LEU A 60 8.75 -7.99 10.40
N THR A 61 9.02 -8.86 11.35
CA THR A 61 8.14 -9.12 12.49
C THR A 61 8.79 -8.72 13.80
N GLY A 62 7.98 -8.19 14.72
CA GLY A 62 8.36 -7.94 16.09
C GLY A 62 8.01 -9.13 17.01
N GLU A 63 7.92 -8.85 18.29
CA GLU A 63 7.48 -9.82 19.28
C GLU A 63 6.12 -10.42 18.91
N HIS A 64 5.94 -11.70 19.20
CA HIS A 64 4.72 -12.46 18.90
C HIS A 64 4.36 -12.57 17.41
N GLY A 65 5.33 -12.41 16.49
CA GLY A 65 5.12 -12.57 15.05
C GLY A 65 4.27 -11.49 14.38
N LYS A 66 3.99 -10.38 15.05
CA LYS A 66 3.27 -9.25 14.44
C LYS A 66 4.17 -8.55 13.43
N ARG A 67 3.65 -8.28 12.22
CA ARG A 67 4.36 -7.49 11.23
C ARG A 67 4.64 -6.08 11.76
N LEU A 68 5.89 -5.61 11.61
CA LEU A 68 6.29 -4.25 11.96
C LEU A 68 5.80 -3.23 10.93
N ILE A 69 5.71 -3.64 9.66
CA ILE A 69 5.22 -2.81 8.56
C ILE A 69 3.94 -3.43 8.02
N ALA A 70 2.83 -2.74 8.18
CA ALA A 70 1.52 -3.17 7.72
C ALA A 70 0.62 -1.96 7.45
N PHE A 71 -0.20 -2.03 6.41
CA PHE A 71 -1.14 -0.96 6.03
C PHE A 71 -2.60 -1.34 6.28
N GLY A 72 -2.87 -2.41 7.03
CA GLY A 72 -4.22 -2.93 7.27
C GLY A 72 -5.16 -1.89 7.85
N TYR A 73 -4.71 -1.10 8.82
CA TYR A 73 -5.49 -0.01 9.42
C TYR A 73 -5.95 1.01 8.36
N TRP A 74 -5.02 1.52 7.56
CA TRP A 74 -5.33 2.50 6.51
C TRP A 74 -6.15 1.90 5.38
N ALA A 75 -5.90 0.64 5.01
CA ALA A 75 -6.70 -0.07 4.02
C ALA A 75 -8.15 -0.25 4.48
N GLY A 76 -8.36 -0.57 5.75
CA GLY A 76 -9.70 -0.65 6.36
C GLY A 76 -10.42 0.70 6.32
N MET A 77 -9.73 1.78 6.67
CA MET A 77 -10.31 3.13 6.62
C MET A 77 -10.69 3.56 5.20
N VAL A 78 -9.81 3.30 4.22
CA VAL A 78 -10.10 3.58 2.80
C VAL A 78 -11.29 2.73 2.32
N GLY A 79 -11.34 1.46 2.72
CA GLY A 79 -12.44 0.56 2.38
C GLY A 79 -13.78 1.05 2.93
N ALA A 80 -13.82 1.42 4.21
CA ALA A 80 -15.02 1.98 4.84
C ALA A 80 -15.47 3.28 4.16
N HIS A 81 -14.52 4.19 3.89
CA HIS A 81 -14.82 5.42 3.16
C HIS A 81 -15.39 5.14 1.77
N ASN A 82 -14.79 4.21 1.03
CA ASN A 82 -15.27 3.86 -0.31
C ASN A 82 -16.68 3.27 -0.29
N ALA A 83 -17.03 2.50 0.74
CA ALA A 83 -18.39 1.99 0.90
C ALA A 83 -19.40 3.15 1.08
N VAL A 84 -19.10 4.10 1.97
CA VAL A 84 -19.94 5.28 2.21
C VAL A 84 -19.99 6.18 0.97
N TRP A 85 -18.87 6.37 0.30
CA TRP A 85 -18.79 7.12 -0.96
C TRP A 85 -19.67 6.49 -2.06
N THR A 86 -19.57 5.17 -2.23
CA THR A 86 -20.36 4.45 -3.22
C THR A 86 -21.87 4.58 -2.94
N TYR A 87 -22.25 4.52 -1.67
CA TYR A 87 -23.64 4.76 -1.27
C TYR A 87 -24.08 6.18 -1.65
N ALA A 88 -23.27 7.19 -1.34
CA ALA A 88 -23.57 8.58 -1.71
C ALA A 88 -23.74 8.76 -3.22
N GLN A 89 -22.83 8.18 -4.02
CA GLN A 89 -22.92 8.24 -5.48
C GLN A 89 -24.18 7.56 -6.03
N ARG A 90 -24.58 6.45 -5.43
CA ARG A 90 -25.74 5.67 -5.87
C ARG A 90 -27.07 6.33 -5.51
N THR A 91 -27.15 6.94 -4.33
CA THR A 91 -28.41 7.46 -3.80
C THR A 91 -28.60 8.97 -3.97
N GLY A 92 -27.49 9.71 -4.15
CA GLY A 92 -27.51 11.17 -4.14
C GLY A 92 -27.83 11.79 -2.77
N ALA A 93 -27.83 10.99 -1.69
CA ALA A 93 -28.26 11.43 -0.37
C ALA A 93 -27.36 12.51 0.24
N PHE A 94 -26.08 12.50 -0.11
CA PHE A 94 -25.09 13.50 0.32
C PHE A 94 -23.88 13.53 -0.64
N GLN A 95 -23.05 14.54 -0.50
CA GLN A 95 -21.80 14.68 -1.28
C GLN A 95 -20.62 14.26 -0.40
N LEU A 96 -19.78 13.37 -0.91
CA LEU A 96 -18.55 12.94 -0.25
C LEU A 96 -17.40 12.93 -1.27
N PRO A 97 -16.28 13.67 -1.05
CA PRO A 97 -15.13 13.64 -1.93
C PRO A 97 -14.38 12.30 -1.78
N ARG A 98 -13.63 11.89 -2.79
CA ARG A 98 -12.72 10.75 -2.66
C ARG A 98 -11.54 11.08 -1.73
N LEU A 99 -11.05 10.10 -0.94
CA LEU A 99 -9.94 10.31 -0.02
C LEU A 99 -8.66 10.80 -0.72
N ASN A 100 -8.38 10.33 -1.92
CA ASN A 100 -7.20 10.74 -2.69
C ASN A 100 -7.26 12.18 -3.23
N THR A 101 -8.39 12.86 -3.09
CA THR A 101 -8.53 14.30 -3.41
C THR A 101 -8.36 15.19 -2.19
N LEU A 102 -8.25 14.62 -1.01
CA LEU A 102 -8.03 15.33 0.25
C LEU A 102 -6.54 15.39 0.57
N HIS A 103 -6.13 16.50 1.19
CA HIS A 103 -4.71 16.73 1.49
C HIS A 103 -4.14 15.71 2.48
N ASP A 104 -4.91 15.37 3.52
CA ASP A 104 -4.49 14.46 4.59
C ASP A 104 -5.69 13.84 5.33
N TYR A 105 -5.38 13.03 6.35
CA TYR A 105 -6.40 12.39 7.19
C TYR A 105 -7.18 13.38 8.07
N ALA A 106 -6.58 14.50 8.46
CA ALA A 106 -7.28 15.53 9.24
C ALA A 106 -8.40 16.18 8.41
N ALA A 107 -8.10 16.52 7.15
CA ALA A 107 -9.10 17.01 6.20
C ALA A 107 -10.25 16.00 5.99
N ALA A 108 -9.95 14.70 5.95
CA ALA A 108 -11.00 13.68 5.87
C ALA A 108 -11.91 13.67 7.10
N LYS A 109 -11.36 13.79 8.31
CA LYS A 109 -12.16 13.88 9.54
C LYS A 109 -13.06 15.11 9.55
N GLU A 110 -12.56 16.25 9.08
CA GLU A 110 -13.35 17.49 9.00
C GLU A 110 -14.53 17.36 8.03
N VAL A 111 -14.35 16.66 6.90
CA VAL A 111 -15.46 16.36 5.98
C VAL A 111 -16.52 15.54 6.68
N TYR A 112 -16.14 14.46 7.36
CA TYR A 112 -17.09 13.61 8.08
C TYR A 112 -17.78 14.33 9.25
N ALA A 113 -17.07 15.22 9.96
CA ALA A 113 -17.65 16.00 11.05
C ALA A 113 -18.79 16.96 10.61
N LYS A 114 -18.78 17.34 9.34
CA LYS A 114 -19.79 18.23 8.75
C LYS A 114 -20.88 17.48 7.97
N LEU A 115 -20.75 16.15 7.86
CA LEU A 115 -21.63 15.33 7.04
C LEU A 115 -22.84 14.86 7.86
N ASP A 116 -24.02 15.18 7.39
CA ASP A 116 -25.27 14.61 7.92
C ASP A 116 -25.51 13.25 7.27
N LEU A 117 -25.09 12.18 7.96
CA LEU A 117 -25.20 10.82 7.47
C LEU A 117 -26.57 10.24 7.85
N PRO A 118 -27.33 9.68 6.90
CA PRO A 118 -28.50 8.88 7.24
C PRO A 118 -28.07 7.65 8.04
N PRO A 119 -28.98 6.99 8.77
CA PRO A 119 -28.68 5.76 9.48
C PRO A 119 -28.22 4.68 8.48
N LEU A 120 -26.91 4.39 8.47
CA LEU A 120 -26.29 3.41 7.59
C LEU A 120 -25.90 2.17 8.40
N ARG A 121 -26.20 0.99 7.87
CA ARG A 121 -25.66 -0.28 8.33
C ARG A 121 -24.60 -0.75 7.32
N VAL A 122 -23.35 -0.77 7.77
CA VAL A 122 -22.24 -1.31 6.97
C VAL A 122 -21.95 -2.72 7.51
N VAL A 123 -21.90 -3.70 6.59
CA VAL A 123 -21.65 -5.12 6.91
C VAL A 123 -20.37 -5.55 6.21
#